data_5ef4a0672c97823e7478cad69d602023
#
_entry.id   5ef4a0672c97823e7478cad69d602023
#
_cell.length_a   1.000
_cell.length_b   1.000
_cell.length_c   1.000
_cell.angle_alpha   90.00
_cell.angle_beta   90.00
_cell.angle_gamma   90.00
#
_symmetry.space_group_name_H-M   'P 1'
#
loop_
_entity.id
_entity.type
_entity.pdbx_description
1 polymer ?
#
loop_
_entity_poly.entity_id
_entity_poly.type
_entity_poly.pdbx_seq_one_letter_code
_entity_poly.pdbx_strand_id
1 'polypeptide(L)'
;VIHGMNLSLGGYFDAESYGCGFTPLCNELRRLWRQGVVVVLAAGNEGLAWLVQNDGESYPANMDMTIGDPANLEEAIAVGSVHKGNPHSYGVSYFSSRGPTADGRCKPDVVAPGEKIISAHHAFTASDPSTWMVEMSGTSMAAPHVSGLIAGFLSVRREFIGFPDRMKQILMQHCTDIGRDRYMQGRGIPNLIQMLAST
;
A
#
# COMPACT_ATOMS: atom_id res chain seq x y z
N VAL A 1 1.41 -16.19 -18.05
CA VAL A 1 2.51 -15.34 -17.52
C VAL A 1 1.91 -14.36 -16.53
N ILE A 2 2.55 -14.19 -15.36
CA ILE A 2 2.13 -13.24 -14.33
C ILE A 2 2.94 -11.95 -14.53
N HIS A 3 2.28 -10.79 -14.63
CA HIS A 3 2.91 -9.49 -14.85
C HIS A 3 2.95 -8.62 -13.58
N GLY A 4 2.09 -8.91 -12.60
CA GLY A 4 2.02 -8.21 -11.33
C GLY A 4 1.51 -9.11 -10.22
N MET A 5 1.85 -8.77 -8.98
CA MET A 5 1.44 -9.45 -7.75
C MET A 5 0.97 -8.41 -6.74
N ASN A 6 -0.17 -8.69 -6.09
CA ASN A 6 -0.65 -7.92 -4.93
C ASN A 6 -0.51 -8.75 -3.67
N LEU A 7 0.13 -8.18 -2.64
CA LEU A 7 0.24 -8.79 -1.32
C LEU A 7 -0.34 -7.83 -0.27
N SER A 8 -1.60 -8.09 0.10
CA SER A 8 -2.30 -7.37 1.15
C SER A 8 -1.98 -7.98 2.53
N LEU A 9 -0.69 -8.09 2.83
CA LEU A 9 -0.15 -8.64 4.07
C LEU A 9 1.08 -7.84 4.49
N GLY A 10 1.45 -7.95 5.75
CA GLY A 10 2.62 -7.32 6.34
C GLY A 10 2.62 -7.49 7.86
N GLY A 11 3.71 -7.11 8.47
CA GLY A 11 3.88 -7.16 9.90
C GLY A 11 5.24 -6.63 10.32
N TYR A 12 5.53 -6.72 11.59
CA TYR A 12 6.84 -6.37 12.12
C TYR A 12 7.91 -7.27 11.50
N PHE A 13 9.07 -6.70 11.26
CA PHE A 13 10.26 -7.47 10.96
C PHE A 13 11.20 -7.47 12.18
N ASP A 14 11.94 -8.54 12.34
CA ASP A 14 12.93 -8.64 13.41
C ASP A 14 14.16 -7.80 13.04
N ALA A 15 14.24 -6.61 13.62
CA ALA A 15 15.32 -5.65 13.37
C ALA A 15 16.69 -6.08 13.95
N GLU A 16 16.70 -7.06 14.87
CA GLU A 16 17.94 -7.64 15.40
C GLU A 16 18.54 -8.64 14.41
N SER A 17 17.70 -9.36 13.68
CA SER A 17 18.13 -10.41 12.74
C SER A 17 18.23 -9.95 11.30
N TYR A 18 17.47 -8.94 10.88
CA TYR A 18 17.35 -8.53 9.47
C TYR A 18 17.54 -7.03 9.29
N GLY A 19 18.19 -6.64 8.21
CA GLY A 19 18.15 -5.27 7.72
C GLY A 19 16.76 -4.93 7.16
N CYS A 20 16.41 -3.65 7.20
CA CYS A 20 15.12 -3.11 6.72
C CYS A 20 14.89 -3.45 5.23
N GLY A 21 13.87 -4.25 4.92
CA GLY A 21 13.59 -4.74 3.57
C GLY A 21 14.48 -5.91 3.12
N PHE A 22 15.10 -6.64 4.04
CA PHE A 22 15.99 -7.79 3.74
C PHE A 22 15.54 -9.10 4.41
N THR A 23 14.33 -9.18 4.92
CA THR A 23 13.77 -10.45 5.38
C THR A 23 13.72 -11.47 4.23
N PRO A 24 13.63 -12.77 4.51
CA PRO A 24 13.53 -13.80 3.48
C PRO A 24 12.43 -13.54 2.46
N LEU A 25 11.24 -13.06 2.92
CA LEU A 25 10.14 -12.69 2.03
C LEU A 25 10.52 -11.51 1.12
N CYS A 26 11.14 -10.47 1.66
CA CYS A 26 11.61 -9.33 0.86
C CYS A 26 12.61 -9.78 -0.23
N ASN A 27 13.51 -10.71 0.09
CA ASN A 27 14.49 -11.23 -0.85
C ASN A 27 13.82 -12.01 -2.00
N GLU A 28 12.78 -12.80 -1.74
CA GLU A 28 12.04 -13.50 -2.79
C GLU A 28 11.21 -12.52 -3.65
N LEU A 29 10.58 -11.52 -3.04
CA LEU A 29 9.87 -10.47 -3.78
C LEU A 29 10.82 -9.64 -4.67
N ARG A 30 12.03 -9.37 -4.20
CA ARG A 30 13.10 -8.73 -5.00
C ARG A 30 13.49 -9.59 -6.21
N ARG A 31 13.53 -10.92 -6.07
CA ARG A 31 13.75 -11.82 -7.20
C ARG A 31 12.63 -11.75 -8.22
N LEU A 32 11.37 -11.74 -7.78
CA LEU A 32 10.21 -11.57 -8.66
C LEU A 32 10.25 -10.23 -9.40
N TRP A 33 10.57 -9.15 -8.69
CA TRP A 33 10.75 -7.83 -9.30
C TRP A 33 11.79 -7.86 -10.43
N ARG A 34 12.95 -8.46 -10.18
CA ARG A 34 14.02 -8.62 -11.19
C ARG A 34 13.62 -9.51 -12.37
N GLN A 35 12.62 -10.36 -12.21
CA GLN A 35 12.03 -11.17 -13.28
C GLN A 35 10.95 -10.42 -14.08
N GLY A 36 10.73 -9.14 -13.79
CA GLY A 36 9.79 -8.31 -14.52
C GLY A 36 8.36 -8.28 -13.93
N VAL A 37 8.16 -8.79 -12.72
CA VAL A 37 6.85 -8.80 -12.05
C VAL A 37 6.72 -7.56 -11.17
N VAL A 38 5.70 -6.73 -11.38
CA VAL A 38 5.39 -5.60 -10.50
C VAL A 38 4.82 -6.13 -9.17
N VAL A 39 5.40 -5.73 -8.05
CA VAL A 39 4.97 -6.13 -6.72
C VAL A 39 4.33 -4.95 -5.99
N VAL A 40 3.07 -5.08 -5.57
CA VAL A 40 2.30 -4.08 -4.82
C VAL A 40 2.01 -4.63 -3.44
N LEU A 41 2.29 -3.85 -2.41
CA LEU A 41 2.26 -4.25 -1.00
C LEU A 41 1.38 -3.30 -0.18
N ALA A 42 0.66 -3.83 0.79
CA ALA A 42 0.03 -3.01 1.84
C ALA A 42 1.11 -2.43 2.76
N ALA A 43 1.01 -1.14 3.09
CA ALA A 43 2.02 -0.46 3.94
C ALA A 43 1.98 -0.90 5.41
N GLY A 44 0.84 -1.43 5.88
CA GLY A 44 0.56 -1.80 7.26
C GLY A 44 -0.52 -0.91 7.90
N ASN A 45 -1.01 -1.32 9.07
CA ASN A 45 -2.11 -0.65 9.77
C ASN A 45 -1.71 -0.20 11.19
N GLU A 46 -0.43 0.05 11.42
CA GLU A 46 0.19 0.36 12.72
C GLU A 46 0.40 1.86 12.94
N GLY A 47 -0.25 2.73 12.13
CA GLY A 47 -0.17 4.19 12.27
C GLY A 47 -0.83 4.75 13.52
N LEU A 48 -1.66 3.94 14.23
CA LEU A 48 -2.25 4.25 15.53
C LEU A 48 -2.02 3.06 16.45
N ALA A 49 -1.49 3.32 17.65
CA ALA A 49 -1.35 2.33 18.72
C ALA A 49 -2.10 2.79 19.97
N TRP A 50 -2.51 1.83 20.79
CA TRP A 50 -3.05 2.08 22.13
C TRP A 50 -1.92 1.87 23.14
N LEU A 51 -1.47 2.96 23.75
CA LEU A 51 -0.42 2.92 24.76
C LEU A 51 -1.05 2.79 26.13
N VAL A 52 -0.50 1.91 26.97
CA VAL A 52 -0.98 1.66 28.34
C VAL A 52 -0.11 2.45 29.31
N GLN A 53 -0.74 3.26 30.19
CA GLN A 53 -0.05 3.96 31.27
C GLN A 53 0.16 3.06 32.48
N ASN A 54 0.98 3.53 33.43
CA ASN A 54 1.29 2.78 34.66
C ASN A 54 0.06 2.54 35.56
N ASP A 55 -1.00 3.35 35.43
CA ASP A 55 -2.27 3.21 36.12
C ASP A 55 -3.24 2.21 35.45
N GLY A 56 -2.84 1.64 34.29
CA GLY A 56 -3.63 0.70 33.52
C GLY A 56 -4.59 1.35 32.53
N GLU A 57 -4.69 2.68 32.48
CA GLU A 57 -5.47 3.37 31.46
C GLU A 57 -4.74 3.33 30.11
N SER A 58 -5.51 3.29 29.02
CA SER A 58 -4.96 3.29 27.66
C SER A 58 -5.43 4.49 26.86
N TYR A 59 -4.56 5.05 26.05
CA TYR A 59 -4.86 6.18 25.17
C TYR A 59 -4.33 5.94 23.75
N PRO A 60 -5.01 6.46 22.71
CA PRO A 60 -4.54 6.34 21.34
C PRO A 60 -3.34 7.28 21.10
N ALA A 61 -2.31 6.76 20.44
CA ALA A 61 -1.13 7.52 20.05
C ALA A 61 -0.83 7.31 18.56
N ASN A 62 -0.56 8.40 17.86
CA ASN A 62 -0.05 8.32 16.50
C ASN A 62 1.39 7.81 16.53
N MET A 63 1.67 6.84 15.68
CA MET A 63 2.96 6.19 15.58
C MET A 63 3.62 6.50 14.25
N ASP A 64 4.87 6.90 14.26
CA ASP A 64 5.70 7.05 13.08
C ASP A 64 6.67 5.87 12.96
N MET A 65 7.30 5.70 11.79
CA MET A 65 8.23 4.60 11.48
C MET A 65 7.58 3.21 11.63
N THR A 66 6.33 3.10 11.20
CA THR A 66 5.50 1.89 11.35
C THR A 66 5.39 1.04 10.09
N ILE A 67 6.17 1.37 9.06
CA ILE A 67 6.26 0.52 7.86
C ILE A 67 6.94 -0.79 8.25
N GLY A 68 6.23 -1.92 8.08
CA GLY A 68 6.75 -3.25 8.35
C GLY A 68 7.23 -3.96 7.06
N ASP A 69 7.68 -5.20 7.21
CA ASP A 69 8.00 -6.04 6.05
C ASP A 69 6.75 -6.80 5.57
N PRO A 70 6.61 -6.98 4.26
CA PRO A 70 7.58 -6.67 3.19
C PRO A 70 7.50 -5.25 2.63
N ALA A 71 6.68 -4.33 3.17
CA ALA A 71 6.51 -2.98 2.63
C ALA A 71 7.78 -2.11 2.70
N ASN A 72 8.75 -2.47 3.56
CA ASN A 72 10.08 -1.88 3.58
C ASN A 72 10.93 -2.20 2.34
N LEU A 73 10.52 -3.17 1.51
CA LEU A 73 11.23 -3.51 0.28
C LEU A 73 11.30 -2.28 -0.64
N GLU A 74 12.52 -1.86 -1.00
CA GLU A 74 12.75 -0.63 -1.76
C GLU A 74 12.11 -0.68 -3.14
N GLU A 75 12.30 -1.79 -3.84
CA GLU A 75 11.84 -2.00 -5.21
C GLU A 75 10.31 -2.00 -5.30
N ALA A 76 9.61 -2.70 -4.38
CA ALA A 76 8.16 -2.85 -4.42
C ALA A 76 7.40 -1.55 -4.16
N ILE A 77 6.14 -1.52 -4.56
CA ILE A 77 5.24 -0.38 -4.39
C ILE A 77 4.45 -0.59 -3.09
N ALA A 78 4.81 0.14 -2.02
CA ALA A 78 4.08 0.15 -0.77
C ALA A 78 2.94 1.17 -0.81
N VAL A 79 1.72 0.74 -0.45
CA VAL A 79 0.49 1.52 -0.57
C VAL A 79 -0.10 1.79 0.80
N GLY A 80 -0.19 3.06 1.17
CA GLY A 80 -0.93 3.55 2.34
C GLY A 80 -2.42 3.75 2.04
N SER A 81 -3.20 4.00 3.09
CA SER A 81 -4.66 4.16 3.01
C SER A 81 -5.09 5.60 3.15
N VAL A 82 -6.08 6.00 2.34
CA VAL A 82 -6.79 7.28 2.46
C VAL A 82 -8.30 7.08 2.52
N HIS A 83 -9.02 8.09 2.98
CA HIS A 83 -10.49 8.11 2.98
C HIS A 83 -11.04 8.03 1.55
N LYS A 84 -11.97 7.10 1.28
CA LYS A 84 -12.44 6.77 -0.07
C LYS A 84 -13.13 7.92 -0.82
N GLY A 85 -13.89 8.76 -0.12
CA GLY A 85 -14.72 9.79 -0.76
C GLY A 85 -14.12 11.19 -0.76
N ASN A 86 -13.34 11.54 0.26
CA ASN A 86 -12.79 12.89 0.45
C ASN A 86 -11.35 12.86 0.97
N PRO A 87 -10.38 12.37 0.18
CA PRO A 87 -8.99 12.22 0.63
C PRO A 87 -8.32 13.56 0.94
N HIS A 88 -8.68 14.65 0.24
CA HIS A 88 -8.14 15.98 0.51
C HIS A 88 -8.59 16.53 1.86
N SER A 89 -9.84 16.26 2.27
CA SER A 89 -10.39 16.75 3.55
C SER A 89 -9.96 15.87 4.72
N TYR A 90 -10.17 14.57 4.62
CA TYR A 90 -9.90 13.62 5.70
C TYR A 90 -8.46 13.09 5.70
N GLY A 91 -7.79 13.11 4.54
CA GLY A 91 -6.37 12.75 4.42
C GLY A 91 -6.11 11.27 4.48
N VAL A 92 -4.91 10.96 4.98
CA VAL A 92 -4.44 9.60 5.20
C VAL A 92 -5.18 8.98 6.38
N SER A 93 -5.58 7.72 6.23
CA SER A 93 -6.29 6.98 7.28
C SER A 93 -5.47 6.93 8.57
N TYR A 94 -6.12 7.11 9.71
CA TYR A 94 -5.47 7.17 11.02
C TYR A 94 -4.64 5.91 11.33
N PHE A 95 -5.08 4.76 10.83
CA PHE A 95 -4.40 3.47 11.02
C PHE A 95 -3.26 3.23 10.02
N SER A 96 -3.22 3.94 8.88
CA SER A 96 -2.22 3.67 7.85
C SER A 96 -0.80 3.82 8.40
N SER A 97 0.01 2.78 8.23
CA SER A 97 1.43 2.84 8.56
C SER A 97 2.13 3.94 7.78
N ARG A 98 3.10 4.57 8.41
CA ARG A 98 3.81 5.73 7.90
C ARG A 98 5.31 5.61 8.12
N GLY A 99 6.05 6.29 7.25
CA GLY A 99 7.50 6.35 7.31
C GLY A 99 8.05 7.30 8.37
N PRO A 100 9.35 7.57 8.28
CA PRO A 100 10.32 6.90 7.42
C PRO A 100 10.44 5.40 7.72
N THR A 101 11.06 4.63 6.80
CA THR A 101 11.53 3.28 7.15
C THR A 101 12.64 3.36 8.19
N ALA A 102 12.95 2.24 8.86
CA ALA A 102 13.99 2.21 9.90
C ALA A 102 15.39 2.66 9.40
N ASP A 103 15.65 2.54 8.10
CA ASP A 103 16.86 3.02 7.43
C ASP A 103 16.71 4.41 6.76
N GLY A 104 15.59 5.12 7.04
CA GLY A 104 15.37 6.52 6.66
C GLY A 104 14.78 6.76 5.28
N ARG A 105 14.40 5.72 4.52
CA ARG A 105 13.77 5.88 3.22
C ARG A 105 12.32 6.35 3.33
N CYS A 106 11.83 7.01 2.27
CA CYS A 106 10.44 7.44 2.19
C CYS A 106 9.54 6.25 1.80
N LYS A 107 8.63 5.88 2.68
CA LYS A 107 7.49 4.98 2.49
C LYS A 107 6.29 5.55 3.24
N PRO A 108 5.04 5.22 2.85
CA PRO A 108 4.66 4.46 1.65
C PRO A 108 5.09 5.16 0.37
N ASP A 109 5.09 4.45 -0.77
CA ASP A 109 5.38 5.05 -2.08
C ASP A 109 4.22 5.93 -2.56
N VAL A 110 2.99 5.43 -2.37
CA VAL A 110 1.73 6.08 -2.76
C VAL A 110 0.62 5.75 -1.77
N VAL A 111 -0.52 6.41 -1.91
CA VAL A 111 -1.74 6.11 -1.14
C VAL A 111 -2.92 5.84 -2.08
N ALA A 112 -3.90 5.06 -1.60
CA ALA A 112 -5.13 4.78 -2.34
C ALA A 112 -6.31 4.61 -1.36
N PRO A 113 -7.58 4.65 -1.84
CA PRO A 113 -8.74 4.42 -0.99
C PRO A 113 -8.65 3.10 -0.23
N GLY A 114 -8.75 3.15 1.11
CA GLY A 114 -8.67 1.97 1.96
C GLY A 114 -9.63 1.99 3.16
N GLU A 115 -10.48 3.03 3.27
CA GLU A 115 -11.50 3.10 4.31
C GLU A 115 -12.88 2.76 3.78
N LYS A 116 -13.61 1.91 4.53
CA LYS A 116 -15.01 1.54 4.24
C LYS A 116 -15.19 1.05 2.80
N ILE A 117 -14.26 0.25 2.33
CA ILE A 117 -14.30 -0.34 0.99
C ILE A 117 -15.26 -1.51 0.99
N ILE A 118 -16.24 -1.47 0.10
CA ILE A 118 -17.23 -2.52 -0.09
C ILE A 118 -16.78 -3.41 -1.24
N SER A 119 -16.68 -4.71 -0.99
CA SER A 119 -16.27 -5.70 -2.00
C SER A 119 -16.92 -7.05 -1.73
N ALA A 120 -16.69 -8.01 -2.62
CA ALA A 120 -17.23 -9.35 -2.51
C ALA A 120 -16.78 -10.03 -1.22
N HIS A 121 -17.71 -10.67 -0.54
CA HIS A 121 -17.45 -11.40 0.70
C HIS A 121 -17.03 -12.84 0.39
N HIS A 122 -15.97 -13.34 1.04
CA HIS A 122 -15.42 -14.68 0.79
C HIS A 122 -16.36 -15.81 1.23
N ALA A 123 -17.22 -15.55 2.21
CA ALA A 123 -18.18 -16.50 2.75
C ALA A 123 -19.62 -16.22 2.26
N PHE A 124 -19.76 -15.79 0.98
CA PHE A 124 -21.07 -15.54 0.41
C PHE A 124 -21.92 -16.82 0.35
N THR A 125 -23.22 -16.67 0.55
CA THR A 125 -24.21 -17.74 0.33
C THR A 125 -25.04 -17.36 -0.88
N ALA A 126 -25.09 -18.23 -1.89
CA ALA A 126 -25.78 -17.93 -3.17
C ALA A 126 -27.28 -17.63 -2.99
N SER A 127 -27.89 -18.20 -1.97
CA SER A 127 -29.32 -18.00 -1.63
C SER A 127 -29.59 -16.75 -0.78
N ASP A 128 -28.55 -16.09 -0.24
CA ASP A 128 -28.69 -14.91 0.62
C ASP A 128 -27.86 -13.73 0.11
N PRO A 129 -28.49 -12.78 -0.64
CA PRO A 129 -27.79 -11.60 -1.15
C PRO A 129 -27.15 -10.72 -0.08
N SER A 130 -27.60 -10.75 1.17
CA SER A 130 -27.03 -9.95 2.26
C SER A 130 -25.61 -10.39 2.62
N THR A 131 -25.20 -11.60 2.26
CA THR A 131 -23.86 -12.15 2.48
C THR A 131 -22.87 -11.86 1.36
N TRP A 132 -23.30 -11.26 0.24
CA TRP A 132 -22.45 -11.13 -0.95
C TRP A 132 -21.38 -10.08 -0.84
N MET A 133 -21.62 -9.05 -0.05
CA MET A 133 -20.71 -7.90 0.07
C MET A 133 -20.30 -7.71 1.54
N VAL A 134 -19.08 -7.22 1.72
CA VAL A 134 -18.54 -6.85 3.03
C VAL A 134 -17.85 -5.49 2.94
N GLU A 135 -18.01 -4.67 3.98
CA GLU A 135 -17.25 -3.43 4.14
C GLU A 135 -16.02 -3.69 5.02
N MET A 136 -14.85 -3.31 4.54
CA MET A 136 -13.59 -3.43 5.27
C MET A 136 -12.75 -2.15 5.15
N SER A 137 -11.89 -1.92 6.15
CA SER A 137 -10.91 -0.85 6.14
C SER A 137 -9.51 -1.41 6.40
N GLY A 138 -8.50 -0.88 5.70
CA GLY A 138 -7.11 -1.29 5.84
C GLY A 138 -6.29 -0.92 4.60
N THR A 139 -4.97 -0.86 4.75
CA THR A 139 -4.05 -0.76 3.61
C THR A 139 -4.15 -1.99 2.69
N SER A 140 -4.64 -3.11 3.23
CA SER A 140 -5.00 -4.31 2.46
C SER A 140 -6.09 -4.05 1.42
N MET A 141 -6.95 -3.05 1.62
CA MET A 141 -7.99 -2.61 0.66
C MET A 141 -7.44 -1.54 -0.29
N ALA A 142 -6.45 -0.77 0.14
CA ALA A 142 -5.80 0.25 -0.69
C ALA A 142 -4.88 -0.37 -1.76
N ALA A 143 -4.07 -1.35 -1.40
CA ALA A 143 -3.11 -1.99 -2.31
C ALA A 143 -3.74 -2.54 -3.61
N PRO A 144 -4.88 -3.27 -3.58
CA PRO A 144 -5.51 -3.78 -4.81
C PRO A 144 -6.04 -2.68 -5.73
N HIS A 145 -6.37 -1.47 -5.23
CA HIS A 145 -6.70 -0.34 -6.11
C HIS A 145 -5.51 0.05 -6.99
N VAL A 146 -4.31 0.11 -6.42
CA VAL A 146 -3.08 0.39 -7.16
C VAL A 146 -2.76 -0.75 -8.12
N SER A 147 -2.92 -2.01 -7.69
CA SER A 147 -2.73 -3.18 -8.56
C SER A 147 -3.67 -3.17 -9.76
N GLY A 148 -4.95 -2.84 -9.53
CA GLY A 148 -5.95 -2.72 -10.60
C GLY A 148 -5.62 -1.56 -11.55
N LEU A 149 -5.16 -0.42 -11.03
CA LEU A 149 -4.72 0.71 -11.83
C LEU A 149 -3.52 0.35 -12.72
N ILE A 150 -2.52 -0.35 -12.17
CA ILE A 150 -1.37 -0.84 -12.93
C ILE A 150 -1.80 -1.85 -14.00
N ALA A 151 -2.71 -2.76 -13.68
CA ALA A 151 -3.25 -3.72 -14.66
C ALA A 151 -3.98 -3.00 -15.80
N GLY A 152 -4.79 -1.97 -15.47
CA GLY A 152 -5.44 -1.11 -16.46
C GLY A 152 -4.43 -0.38 -17.36
N PHE A 153 -3.38 0.20 -16.78
CA PHE A 153 -2.31 0.84 -17.54
C PHE A 153 -1.61 -0.14 -18.49
N LEU A 154 -1.17 -1.28 -17.99
CA LEU A 154 -0.45 -2.31 -18.78
C LEU A 154 -1.34 -2.97 -19.84
N SER A 155 -2.67 -2.95 -19.70
CA SER A 155 -3.59 -3.43 -20.73
C SER A 155 -3.55 -2.58 -22.00
N VAL A 156 -3.28 -1.28 -21.85
CA VAL A 156 -3.16 -0.28 -22.94
C VAL A 156 -1.70 -0.15 -23.39
N ARG A 157 -0.78 -0.02 -22.45
CA ARG A 157 0.66 0.27 -22.67
C ARG A 157 1.49 -0.99 -22.43
N ARG A 158 1.32 -1.98 -23.31
CA ARG A 158 1.94 -3.31 -23.19
C ARG A 158 3.45 -3.32 -23.24
N GLU A 159 4.05 -2.31 -23.83
CA GLU A 159 5.51 -2.12 -23.90
C GLU A 159 6.19 -1.98 -22.54
N PHE A 160 5.42 -1.69 -21.47
CA PHE A 160 5.94 -1.63 -20.10
C PHE A 160 5.84 -2.95 -19.33
N ILE A 161 5.25 -4.00 -19.93
CA ILE A 161 5.23 -5.33 -19.32
C ILE A 161 6.66 -5.86 -19.21
N GLY A 162 7.04 -6.31 -18.02
CA GLY A 162 8.39 -6.79 -17.73
C GLY A 162 9.38 -5.72 -17.27
N PHE A 163 8.94 -4.46 -17.15
CA PHE A 163 9.76 -3.33 -16.71
C PHE A 163 9.23 -2.69 -15.42
N PRO A 164 9.30 -3.39 -14.26
CA PRO A 164 8.67 -2.95 -13.03
C PRO A 164 9.24 -1.62 -12.49
N ASP A 165 10.55 -1.36 -12.64
CA ASP A 165 11.15 -0.09 -12.24
C ASP A 165 10.57 1.08 -13.02
N ARG A 166 10.40 0.90 -14.33
CA ARG A 166 9.78 1.91 -15.18
C ARG A 166 8.32 2.11 -14.82
N MET A 167 7.60 1.03 -14.54
CA MET A 167 6.20 1.09 -14.10
C MET A 167 6.06 1.86 -12.77
N LYS A 168 6.91 1.56 -11.78
CA LYS A 168 6.94 2.29 -10.49
C LYS A 168 7.26 3.76 -10.71
N GLN A 169 8.24 4.08 -11.54
CA GLN A 169 8.60 5.47 -11.86
C GLN A 169 7.42 6.24 -12.44
N ILE A 170 6.74 5.69 -13.46
CA ILE A 170 5.58 6.31 -14.11
C ILE A 170 4.47 6.51 -13.08
N LEU A 171 4.15 5.49 -12.28
CA LEU A 171 3.14 5.58 -11.23
C LEU A 171 3.43 6.75 -10.29
N MET A 172 4.65 6.83 -9.75
CA MET A 172 5.05 7.84 -8.76
C MET A 172 5.13 9.27 -9.34
N GLN A 173 5.37 9.42 -10.63
CA GLN A 173 5.41 10.71 -11.31
C GLN A 173 4.02 11.30 -11.57
N HIS A 174 2.98 10.45 -11.61
CA HIS A 174 1.61 10.83 -11.96
C HIS A 174 0.65 10.61 -10.81
N CYS A 175 1.02 11.12 -9.63
CA CYS A 175 0.19 11.11 -8.45
C CYS A 175 -0.39 12.50 -8.19
N THR A 176 -1.61 12.54 -7.67
CA THR A 176 -2.24 13.74 -7.13
C THR A 176 -1.81 13.91 -5.68
N ASP A 177 -1.13 15.01 -5.38
CA ASP A 177 -0.77 15.39 -4.01
C ASP A 177 -2.02 15.76 -3.21
N ILE A 178 -2.19 15.18 -2.03
CA ILE A 178 -3.31 15.48 -1.13
C ILE A 178 -2.91 16.47 -0.02
N GLY A 179 -1.72 17.05 -0.08
CA GLY A 179 -1.24 18.08 0.84
C GLY A 179 -0.90 17.54 2.24
N ARG A 180 -0.39 16.32 2.33
CA ARG A 180 0.04 15.70 3.60
C ARG A 180 1.55 15.45 3.58
N ASP A 181 2.13 15.20 4.76
CA ASP A 181 3.54 14.86 4.86
C ASP A 181 3.90 13.65 3.96
N ARG A 182 5.09 13.70 3.36
CA ARG A 182 5.56 12.67 2.43
C ARG A 182 5.68 11.27 3.07
N TYR A 183 5.92 11.20 4.37
CA TYR A 183 5.99 9.92 5.09
C TYR A 183 4.60 9.34 5.39
N MET A 184 3.53 10.14 5.20
CA MET A 184 2.15 9.70 5.30
C MET A 184 1.56 9.33 3.93
N GLN A 185 1.75 10.19 2.91
CA GLN A 185 1.11 10.04 1.60
C GLN A 185 2.03 9.52 0.48
N GLY A 186 3.35 9.44 0.71
CA GLY A 186 4.29 9.17 -0.37
C GLY A 186 4.23 10.26 -1.45
N ARG A 187 3.95 9.84 -2.68
CA ARG A 187 3.71 10.74 -3.82
C ARG A 187 2.25 11.17 -3.97
N GLY A 188 1.34 10.67 -3.11
CA GLY A 188 -0.09 10.93 -3.19
C GLY A 188 -0.88 9.81 -3.87
N ILE A 189 -2.02 10.14 -4.46
CA ILE A 189 -2.94 9.19 -5.10
C ILE A 189 -2.59 9.03 -6.60
N PRO A 190 -2.26 7.83 -7.09
CA PRO A 190 -1.97 7.59 -8.50
C PRO A 190 -3.16 7.93 -9.42
N ASN A 191 -2.86 8.55 -10.56
CA ASN A 191 -3.85 8.99 -11.55
C ASN A 191 -3.62 8.30 -12.90
N LEU A 192 -4.46 7.30 -13.20
CA LEU A 192 -4.36 6.51 -14.43
C LEU A 192 -4.47 7.37 -15.71
N ILE A 193 -5.35 8.37 -15.71
CA ILE A 193 -5.55 9.24 -16.88
C ILE A 193 -4.26 10.02 -17.17
N GLN A 194 -3.63 10.59 -16.16
CA GLN A 194 -2.36 11.30 -16.31
C GLN A 194 -1.24 10.36 -16.77
N MET A 195 -1.18 9.14 -16.23
CA MET A 195 -0.20 8.13 -16.66
C MET A 195 -0.34 7.79 -18.15
N LEU A 196 -1.59 7.58 -18.62
CA LEU A 196 -1.85 7.25 -20.03
C LEU A 196 -1.61 8.44 -20.98
N ALA A 197 -1.84 9.66 -20.52
CA ALA A 197 -1.68 10.86 -21.33
C ALA A 197 -0.21 11.29 -21.51
N SER A 198 0.69 10.87 -20.61
CA SER A 198 2.10 11.30 -20.58
C SER A 198 3.07 10.28 -21.15
N THR A 199 2.59 9.10 -21.50
CA THR A 199 3.37 7.98 -22.07
C THR A 199 2.77 7.54 -23.38
#